data_4a18b17e608f62b19422eafe3c4c2eec
#
_entry.id   4a18b17e608f62b19422eafe3c4c2eec
#
_cell.length_a   1.000
_cell.length_b   1.000
_cell.length_c   1.000
_cell.angle_alpha   90.00
_cell.angle_beta   90.00
_cell.angle_gamma   90.00
#
_symmetry.space_group_name_H-M   'P 1'
#
loop_
_entity.id
_entity.type
_entity.pdbx_description
1 polymer ?
#
loop_
_entity_poly.entity_id
_entity_poly.type
_entity_poly.pdbx_seq_one_letter_code
_entity_poly.pdbx_strand_id
1 'polypeptide(L)'
;MDDPIGNPAAPVPTPLDALQVMASSDVMLTPTLRHVEMYTMRGLLTLLWHEPPAEVAVQPGALVLCGGAMGGLLGPGDALYHRLGEQWSRRGVPVLRVSYRKPNDLDLCCVDLAAAVQLAIGGAGADKVVLMGHSFGGAIAVRVGVGLNEMVAGIATAEELGLVILK
;
A
#
# COMPACT_ATOMS: atom_id res chain seq x y z
N MET A 1 4.56 -19.90 46.28
CA MET A 1 5.77 -19.16 45.80
C MET A 1 5.41 -18.69 44.42
N ASP A 2 4.73 -17.55 44.39
CA ASP A 2 4.12 -16.98 43.19
C ASP A 2 5.19 -16.41 42.28
N ASP A 3 5.17 -16.81 41.01
CA ASP A 3 6.05 -16.32 39.98
C ASP A 3 5.57 -14.89 39.59
N PRO A 4 6.32 -13.85 39.90
CA PRO A 4 5.86 -12.50 39.69
C PRO A 4 6.22 -12.03 38.30
N ILE A 5 5.22 -11.60 37.57
CA ILE A 5 5.26 -10.69 36.44
C ILE A 5 5.67 -11.35 35.13
N GLY A 6 4.67 -11.91 34.45
CA GLY A 6 4.75 -12.13 33.01
C GLY A 6 5.07 -10.79 32.35
N ASN A 7 6.30 -10.65 31.84
CA ASN A 7 6.69 -9.52 31.03
C ASN A 7 5.72 -9.46 29.83
N PRO A 8 4.96 -8.39 29.60
CA PRO A 8 4.08 -8.31 28.44
C PRO A 8 4.93 -8.55 27.19
N ALA A 9 4.50 -9.51 26.37
CA ALA A 9 5.18 -9.81 25.11
C ALA A 9 5.41 -8.49 24.36
N ALA A 10 6.63 -8.28 23.86
CA ALA A 10 6.95 -7.10 23.09
C ALA A 10 5.94 -6.97 21.92
N PRO A 11 5.43 -5.77 21.63
CA PRO A 11 4.47 -5.58 20.56
C PRO A 11 5.05 -6.10 19.24
N VAL A 12 4.24 -6.84 18.49
CA VAL A 12 4.64 -7.32 17.15
C VAL A 12 4.88 -6.09 16.27
N PRO A 13 6.06 -5.97 15.64
CA PRO A 13 6.36 -4.82 14.80
C PRO A 13 5.38 -4.73 13.63
N THR A 14 4.89 -3.53 13.37
CA THR A 14 4.02 -3.26 12.22
C THR A 14 4.81 -3.32 10.90
N PRO A 15 4.15 -3.41 9.73
CA PRO A 15 4.83 -3.32 8.44
C PRO A 15 5.67 -2.04 8.28
N LEU A 16 5.21 -0.90 8.79
CA LEU A 16 5.99 0.35 8.79
C LEU A 16 7.21 0.28 9.70
N ASP A 17 7.10 -0.34 10.88
CA ASP A 17 8.25 -0.55 11.77
C ASP A 17 9.29 -1.46 11.10
N ALA A 18 8.84 -2.47 10.35
CA ALA A 18 9.70 -3.41 9.63
C ALA A 18 10.50 -2.75 8.49
N LEU A 19 10.07 -1.59 7.99
CA LEU A 19 10.85 -0.81 7.01
C LEU A 19 12.13 -0.25 7.61
N GLN A 20 12.16 0.06 8.90
CA GLN A 20 13.28 0.74 9.57
C GLN A 20 13.65 2.04 8.85
N VAL A 21 12.67 2.92 8.69
CA VAL A 21 12.84 4.20 7.97
C VAL A 21 13.84 5.09 8.72
N MET A 22 14.89 5.52 8.03
CA MET A 22 15.92 6.42 8.55
C MET A 22 15.57 7.89 8.32
N ALA A 23 14.94 8.16 7.17
CA ALA A 23 14.47 9.48 6.79
C ALA A 23 13.28 9.34 5.84
N SER A 24 12.42 10.35 5.81
CA SER A 24 11.30 10.40 4.87
C SER A 24 11.18 11.79 4.25
N SER A 25 10.67 11.82 3.03
CA SER A 25 10.26 13.04 2.33
C SER A 25 8.79 12.90 1.97
N ASP A 26 8.02 13.95 2.17
CA ASP A 26 6.60 14.01 1.85
C ASP A 26 6.29 15.36 1.22
N VAL A 27 5.99 15.37 -0.09
CA VAL A 27 5.84 16.58 -0.88
C VAL A 27 4.59 16.50 -1.76
N MET A 28 3.78 17.54 -1.72
CA MET A 28 2.69 17.70 -2.69
C MET A 28 3.25 18.14 -4.04
N LEU A 29 3.12 17.29 -5.06
CA LEU A 29 3.49 17.61 -6.45
C LEU A 29 2.41 18.44 -7.16
N THR A 30 1.15 18.15 -6.83
CA THR A 30 -0.05 18.89 -7.25
C THR A 30 -1.02 18.94 -6.08
N PRO A 31 -2.12 19.69 -6.15
CA PRO A 31 -3.12 19.71 -5.07
C PRO A 31 -3.71 18.33 -4.72
N THR A 32 -3.57 17.35 -5.60
CA THR A 32 -4.15 15.99 -5.43
C THR A 32 -3.13 14.87 -5.60
N LEU A 33 -1.84 15.18 -5.76
CA LEU A 33 -0.79 14.17 -5.92
C LEU A 33 0.34 14.44 -4.94
N ARG A 34 0.51 13.52 -4.00
CA ARG A 34 1.57 13.51 -3.00
C ARG A 34 2.67 12.52 -3.40
N HIS A 35 3.90 12.91 -3.24
CA HIS A 35 5.08 12.07 -3.40
C HIS A 35 5.68 11.78 -2.04
N VAL A 36 5.73 10.52 -1.65
CA VAL A 36 6.29 10.06 -0.37
C VAL A 36 7.49 9.17 -0.65
N GLU A 37 8.60 9.47 -0.03
CA GLU A 37 9.82 8.67 -0.05
C GLU A 37 10.21 8.25 1.36
N MET A 38 10.59 6.99 1.50
CA MET A 38 11.09 6.41 2.75
C MET A 38 12.45 5.79 2.52
N TYR A 39 13.47 6.43 3.07
CA TYR A 39 14.87 6.02 2.97
C TYR A 39 15.16 4.98 4.03
N THR A 40 15.61 3.80 3.63
CA THR A 40 15.97 2.69 4.51
C THR A 40 17.36 2.16 4.18
N MET A 41 17.97 1.40 5.08
CA MET A 41 19.25 0.71 4.78
C MET A 41 19.13 -0.29 3.61
N ARG A 42 17.93 -0.71 3.24
CA ARG A 42 17.67 -1.71 2.18
C ARG A 42 17.14 -1.11 0.89
N GLY A 43 17.18 0.22 0.75
CA GLY A 43 16.75 0.94 -0.44
C GLY A 43 15.70 2.01 -0.18
N LEU A 44 15.19 2.58 -1.25
CA LEU A 44 14.21 3.65 -1.25
C LEU A 44 12.83 3.10 -1.62
N LEU A 45 11.87 3.20 -0.70
CA LEU A 45 10.46 3.00 -0.99
C LEU A 45 9.86 4.32 -1.46
N THR A 46 9.27 4.32 -2.65
CA THR A 46 8.60 5.50 -3.20
C THR A 46 7.12 5.22 -3.41
N LEU A 47 6.30 6.15 -2.95
CA LEU A 47 4.86 6.13 -3.15
C LEU A 47 4.42 7.39 -3.91
N LEU A 48 3.50 7.23 -4.85
CA LEU A 48 2.69 8.32 -5.37
C LEU A 48 1.26 8.14 -4.89
N TRP A 49 0.80 9.09 -4.10
CA TRP A 49 -0.50 9.05 -3.46
C TRP A 49 -1.43 10.07 -4.13
N HIS A 50 -2.43 9.56 -4.85
CA HIS A 50 -3.51 10.36 -5.40
C HIS A 50 -4.56 10.58 -4.30
N GLU A 51 -4.67 11.80 -3.86
CA GLU A 51 -5.67 12.22 -2.89
C GLU A 51 -6.95 12.70 -3.61
N PRO A 52 -8.13 12.44 -3.06
CA PRO A 52 -9.35 13.05 -3.55
C PRO A 52 -9.25 14.58 -3.51
N PRO A 53 -9.81 15.30 -4.53
CA PRO A 53 -9.95 16.75 -4.45
C PRO A 53 -10.72 17.17 -3.19
N ALA A 54 -10.40 18.34 -2.64
CA ALA A 54 -10.96 18.80 -1.36
C ALA A 54 -12.49 18.92 -1.36
N GLU A 55 -13.07 19.16 -2.54
CA GLU A 55 -14.52 19.26 -2.74
C GLU A 55 -15.22 17.90 -2.89
N VAL A 56 -14.48 16.80 -2.95
CA VAL A 56 -15.02 15.44 -3.12
C VAL A 56 -15.00 14.71 -1.79
N ALA A 57 -16.14 14.15 -1.41
CA ALA A 57 -16.23 13.33 -0.20
C ALA A 57 -15.33 12.08 -0.31
N VAL A 58 -14.45 11.89 0.68
CA VAL A 58 -13.57 10.72 0.73
C VAL A 58 -14.40 9.47 0.99
N GLN A 59 -14.18 8.44 0.19
CA GLN A 59 -14.81 7.13 0.34
C GLN A 59 -14.04 6.30 1.41
N PRO A 60 -14.72 5.35 2.09
CA PRO A 60 -14.09 4.55 3.14
C PRO A 60 -13.17 3.45 2.61
N GLY A 61 -12.82 3.47 1.32
CA GLY A 61 -11.91 2.51 0.68
C GLY A 61 -10.70 3.18 0.07
N ALA A 62 -9.62 2.43 -0.11
CA ALA A 62 -8.43 2.86 -0.84
C ALA A 62 -7.98 1.80 -1.84
N LEU A 63 -7.29 2.23 -2.90
CA LEU A 63 -6.69 1.36 -3.90
C LEU A 63 -5.16 1.44 -3.78
N VAL A 64 -4.49 0.30 -3.64
CA VAL A 64 -3.02 0.22 -3.61
C VAL A 64 -2.54 -0.57 -4.81
N LEU A 65 -1.72 0.08 -5.64
CA LEU A 65 -1.25 -0.44 -6.93
C LEU A 65 0.25 -0.74 -6.86
N CYS A 66 0.65 -1.95 -7.24
CA CYS A 66 2.04 -2.37 -7.18
C CYS A 66 2.54 -2.95 -8.51
N GLY A 67 3.78 -2.60 -8.86
CA GLY A 67 4.40 -2.93 -10.14
C GLY A 67 4.78 -4.40 -10.28
N GLY A 68 5.15 -4.79 -11.50
CA GLY A 68 5.71 -6.11 -11.81
C GLY A 68 7.16 -6.29 -11.32
N ALA A 69 7.86 -7.30 -11.85
CA ALA A 69 9.24 -7.64 -11.45
C ALA A 69 10.25 -6.49 -11.66
N MET A 70 10.00 -5.61 -12.59
CA MET A 70 10.85 -4.41 -12.81
C MET A 70 10.47 -3.23 -11.90
N GLY A 71 9.46 -3.38 -11.05
CA GLY A 71 8.94 -2.30 -10.22
C GLY A 71 8.23 -1.21 -11.02
N GLY A 72 8.34 0.02 -10.53
CA GLY A 72 7.84 1.22 -11.20
C GLY A 72 6.41 1.61 -10.81
N LEU A 73 6.09 2.87 -11.08
CA LEU A 73 4.86 3.53 -10.63
C LEU A 73 3.77 3.64 -11.71
N LEU A 74 4.12 3.34 -12.97
CA LEU A 74 3.20 3.58 -14.09
C LEU A 74 2.24 2.41 -14.36
N GLY A 75 2.64 1.19 -13.98
CA GLY A 75 1.87 -0.02 -14.29
C GLY A 75 1.98 -0.45 -15.75
N PRO A 76 1.24 -1.48 -16.17
CA PRO A 76 1.22 -1.95 -17.56
C PRO A 76 0.45 -1.00 -18.47
N GLY A 77 0.69 -1.10 -19.76
CA GLY A 77 -0.05 -0.44 -20.86
C GLY A 77 -0.40 1.03 -20.60
N ASP A 78 0.26 1.95 -21.29
CA ASP A 78 -0.02 3.40 -21.28
C ASP A 78 -0.24 3.99 -19.87
N ALA A 79 0.64 3.68 -18.93
CA ALA A 79 0.58 4.19 -17.56
C ALA A 79 -0.77 3.93 -16.85
N LEU A 80 -1.27 2.69 -16.94
CA LEU A 80 -2.56 2.29 -16.36
C LEU A 80 -2.73 2.75 -14.89
N TYR A 81 -1.70 2.62 -14.07
CA TYR A 81 -1.78 2.98 -12.65
C TYR A 81 -1.92 4.49 -12.43
N HIS A 82 -1.31 5.29 -13.29
CA HIS A 82 -1.53 6.73 -13.26
C HIS A 82 -2.98 7.09 -13.61
N ARG A 83 -3.51 6.50 -14.70
CA ARG A 83 -4.90 6.73 -15.10
C ARG A 83 -5.92 6.28 -14.04
N LEU A 84 -5.68 5.12 -13.42
CA LEU A 84 -6.52 4.65 -12.30
C LEU A 84 -6.43 5.62 -11.11
N GLY A 85 -5.23 6.09 -10.78
CA GLY A 85 -5.02 7.08 -9.74
C GLY A 85 -5.85 8.33 -9.96
N GLU A 86 -5.76 8.93 -11.14
CA GLU A 86 -6.55 10.10 -11.54
C GLU A 86 -8.06 9.83 -11.54
N GLN A 87 -8.47 8.68 -12.06
CA GLN A 87 -9.88 8.34 -12.20
C GLN A 87 -10.56 8.10 -10.84
N TRP A 88 -9.92 7.35 -9.96
CA TRP A 88 -10.51 6.95 -8.69
C TRP A 88 -10.42 8.05 -7.63
N SER A 89 -9.32 8.82 -7.59
CA SER A 89 -9.22 9.96 -6.68
C SER A 89 -10.32 11.00 -6.93
N ARG A 90 -10.66 11.28 -8.20
CA ARG A 90 -11.78 12.14 -8.55
C ARG A 90 -13.16 11.61 -8.10
N ARG A 91 -13.25 10.34 -7.75
CA ARG A 91 -14.46 9.69 -7.20
C ARG A 91 -14.42 9.56 -5.68
N GLY A 92 -13.43 10.16 -5.04
CA GLY A 92 -13.26 10.14 -3.59
C GLY A 92 -12.47 8.96 -3.06
N VAL A 93 -11.93 8.08 -3.91
CA VAL A 93 -11.13 6.93 -3.49
C VAL A 93 -9.64 7.28 -3.54
N PRO A 94 -8.94 7.33 -2.41
CA PRO A 94 -7.48 7.49 -2.38
C PRO A 94 -6.78 6.33 -3.11
N VAL A 95 -5.73 6.65 -3.88
CA VAL A 95 -4.97 5.65 -4.62
C VAL A 95 -3.48 5.79 -4.37
N LEU A 96 -2.83 4.73 -3.88
CA LEU A 96 -1.40 4.67 -3.68
C LEU A 96 -0.75 3.81 -4.76
N ARG A 97 0.27 4.35 -5.41
CA ARG A 97 1.13 3.62 -6.36
C ARG A 97 2.46 3.36 -5.69
N VAL A 98 2.90 2.11 -5.70
CA VAL A 98 4.08 1.65 -4.96
C VAL A 98 5.23 1.33 -5.91
N SER A 99 6.39 1.94 -5.69
CA SER A 99 7.66 1.53 -6.28
C SER A 99 8.53 0.91 -5.20
N TYR A 100 8.81 -0.37 -5.36
CA TYR A 100 9.53 -1.18 -4.36
C TYR A 100 10.96 -0.69 -4.11
N ARG A 101 11.45 -0.88 -2.88
CA ARG A 101 12.86 -0.67 -2.51
C ARG A 101 13.81 -1.50 -3.36
N LYS A 102 13.43 -2.73 -3.64
CA LYS A 102 14.20 -3.68 -4.43
C LYS A 102 13.24 -4.54 -5.25
N PRO A 103 12.93 -4.15 -6.48
CA PRO A 103 12.10 -4.96 -7.36
C PRO A 103 12.62 -6.38 -7.50
N ASN A 104 11.71 -7.34 -7.68
CA ASN A 104 11.98 -8.76 -7.81
C ASN A 104 12.53 -9.47 -6.54
N ASP A 105 12.62 -8.80 -5.41
CA ASP A 105 12.86 -9.40 -4.10
C ASP A 105 11.49 -9.62 -3.41
N LEU A 106 11.03 -10.88 -3.39
CA LEU A 106 9.67 -11.21 -2.94
C LEU A 106 9.37 -10.72 -1.52
N ASP A 107 10.28 -10.98 -0.59
CA ASP A 107 10.04 -10.66 0.82
C ASP A 107 10.07 -9.15 1.07
N LEU A 108 11.01 -8.43 0.47
CA LEU A 108 11.05 -6.98 0.56
C LEU A 108 9.83 -6.32 -0.09
N CYS A 109 9.42 -6.79 -1.26
CA CYS A 109 8.24 -6.27 -1.95
C CYS A 109 6.95 -6.52 -1.14
N CYS A 110 6.84 -7.66 -0.44
CA CYS A 110 5.70 -7.91 0.45
C CYS A 110 5.67 -6.93 1.63
N VAL A 111 6.81 -6.65 2.26
CA VAL A 111 6.91 -5.66 3.34
C VAL A 111 6.57 -4.26 2.82
N ASP A 112 7.08 -3.89 1.64
CA ASP A 112 6.80 -2.60 1.01
C ASP A 112 5.31 -2.40 0.73
N LEU A 113 4.65 -3.42 0.18
CA LEU A 113 3.21 -3.36 -0.09
C LEU A 113 2.39 -3.33 1.20
N ALA A 114 2.76 -4.13 2.20
CA ALA A 114 2.09 -4.14 3.50
C ALA A 114 2.20 -2.78 4.22
N ALA A 115 3.37 -2.13 4.15
CA ALA A 115 3.55 -0.78 4.67
C ALA A 115 2.68 0.25 3.92
N ALA A 116 2.56 0.14 2.60
CA ALA A 116 1.67 1.00 1.82
C ALA A 116 0.18 0.79 2.20
N VAL A 117 -0.23 -0.44 2.49
CA VAL A 117 -1.58 -0.73 3.02
C VAL A 117 -1.78 -0.08 4.38
N GLN A 118 -0.81 -0.19 5.29
CA GLN A 118 -0.89 0.45 6.60
C GLN A 118 -1.01 1.98 6.48
N LEU A 119 -0.30 2.59 5.53
CA LEU A 119 -0.43 4.02 5.24
C LEU A 119 -1.81 4.38 4.67
N ALA A 120 -2.37 3.55 3.79
CA ALA A 120 -3.71 3.75 3.27
C ALA A 120 -4.77 3.72 4.38
N ILE A 121 -4.65 2.78 5.31
CA ILE A 121 -5.56 2.67 6.47
C ILE A 121 -5.38 3.87 7.41
N GLY A 122 -4.16 4.15 7.85
CA GLY A 122 -3.88 5.20 8.83
C GLY A 122 -3.97 6.62 8.27
N GLY A 123 -3.44 6.85 7.07
CA GLY A 123 -3.32 8.19 6.48
C GLY A 123 -4.55 8.62 5.68
N ALA A 124 -5.19 7.69 4.97
CA ALA A 124 -6.42 7.99 4.22
C ALA A 124 -7.70 7.64 5.00
N GLY A 125 -7.59 7.03 6.18
CA GLY A 125 -8.73 6.58 6.97
C GLY A 125 -9.54 5.48 6.26
N ALA A 126 -8.89 4.64 5.46
CA ALA A 126 -9.59 3.61 4.70
C ALA A 126 -9.99 2.43 5.59
N ASP A 127 -11.26 2.06 5.58
CA ASP A 127 -11.77 0.86 6.24
C ASP A 127 -11.50 -0.41 5.41
N LYS A 128 -11.37 -0.24 4.09
CA LYS A 128 -11.14 -1.31 3.11
C LYS A 128 -10.03 -0.94 2.15
N VAL A 129 -9.18 -1.90 1.81
CA VAL A 129 -8.09 -1.70 0.85
C VAL A 129 -8.17 -2.75 -0.26
N VAL A 130 -8.20 -2.27 -1.49
CA VAL A 130 -8.08 -3.11 -2.69
C VAL A 130 -6.63 -3.12 -3.13
N LEU A 131 -6.06 -4.32 -3.26
CA LEU A 131 -4.72 -4.51 -3.80
C LEU A 131 -4.80 -4.88 -5.26
N MET A 132 -4.05 -4.19 -6.10
CA MET A 132 -3.94 -4.51 -7.52
C MET A 132 -2.49 -4.57 -7.95
N GLY A 133 -2.09 -5.68 -8.53
CA GLY A 133 -0.74 -5.90 -9.04
C GLY A 133 -0.75 -6.53 -10.43
N HIS A 134 0.29 -6.23 -11.21
CA HIS A 134 0.52 -6.83 -12.53
C HIS A 134 1.68 -7.80 -12.46
N SER A 135 1.54 -9.00 -13.06
CA SER A 135 2.60 -10.02 -13.13
C SER A 135 3.11 -10.39 -11.73
N PHE A 136 4.40 -10.20 -11.45
CA PHE A 136 5.01 -10.38 -10.13
C PHE A 136 4.26 -9.61 -9.03
N GLY A 137 3.82 -8.37 -9.30
CA GLY A 137 3.01 -7.58 -8.37
C GLY A 137 1.67 -8.23 -8.05
N GLY A 138 1.08 -9.00 -8.96
CA GLY A 138 -0.12 -9.79 -8.67
C GLY A 138 0.13 -10.87 -7.61
N ALA A 139 1.28 -11.56 -7.68
CA ALA A 139 1.67 -12.54 -6.66
C ALA A 139 1.93 -11.87 -5.30
N ILE A 140 2.56 -10.68 -5.29
CA ILE A 140 2.77 -9.88 -4.07
C ILE A 140 1.41 -9.46 -3.49
N ALA A 141 0.50 -8.95 -4.31
CA ALA A 141 -0.83 -8.50 -3.87
C ALA A 141 -1.62 -9.65 -3.20
N VAL A 142 -1.62 -10.84 -3.81
CA VAL A 142 -2.27 -12.03 -3.23
C VAL A 142 -1.60 -12.43 -1.89
N ARG A 143 -0.27 -12.52 -1.85
CA ARG A 143 0.47 -12.93 -0.64
C ARG A 143 0.23 -11.96 0.52
N VAL A 144 0.30 -10.66 0.26
CA VAL A 144 0.05 -9.63 1.26
C VAL A 144 -1.42 -9.60 1.68
N GLY A 145 -2.34 -9.69 0.71
CA GLY A 145 -3.78 -9.73 0.98
C GLY A 145 -4.19 -10.89 1.90
N VAL A 146 -3.67 -12.08 1.65
CA VAL A 146 -3.91 -13.25 2.52
C VAL A 146 -3.30 -13.05 3.90
N GLY A 147 -2.02 -12.62 3.98
CA GLY A 147 -1.34 -12.42 5.26
C GLY A 147 -1.96 -11.32 6.12
N LEU A 148 -2.42 -10.23 5.51
CA LEU A 148 -3.07 -9.13 6.24
C LEU A 148 -4.53 -9.42 6.58
N ASN A 149 -5.23 -10.28 5.83
CA ASN A 149 -6.61 -10.65 6.13
C ASN A 149 -6.76 -11.36 7.49
N GLU A 150 -5.71 -12.03 7.94
CA GLU A 150 -5.64 -12.60 9.28
C GLU A 150 -5.41 -11.52 10.37
N MET A 151 -4.89 -10.35 9.98
CA MET A 151 -4.54 -9.26 10.92
C MET A 151 -5.54 -8.10 10.91
N VAL A 152 -6.29 -7.92 9.83
CA VAL A 152 -7.20 -6.78 9.63
C VAL A 152 -8.58 -7.30 9.21
N ALA A 153 -9.52 -7.30 10.14
CA ALA A 153 -10.92 -7.56 9.83
C ALA A 153 -11.43 -6.47 8.87
N GLY A 154 -11.50 -6.77 7.57
CA GLY A 154 -12.06 -5.84 6.59
C GLY A 154 -11.33 -5.72 5.25
N ILE A 155 -10.34 -6.55 4.94
CA ILE A 155 -9.85 -6.62 3.56
C ILE A 155 -10.95 -7.28 2.73
N ALA A 156 -11.61 -6.48 1.88
CA ALA A 156 -12.61 -7.00 0.96
C ALA A 156 -11.94 -7.92 -0.07
N THR A 157 -12.51 -9.08 -0.28
CA THR A 157 -12.09 -9.97 -1.37
C THR A 157 -12.46 -9.35 -2.72
N ALA A 158 -11.78 -9.76 -3.79
CA ALA A 158 -12.11 -9.30 -5.14
C ALA A 158 -13.57 -9.59 -5.54
N GLU A 159 -14.18 -10.64 -4.98
CA GLU A 159 -15.59 -10.98 -5.18
C GLU A 159 -16.55 -9.96 -4.56
N GLU A 160 -16.27 -9.46 -3.35
CA GLU A 160 -17.13 -8.47 -2.68
C GLU A 160 -17.09 -7.10 -3.37
N LEU A 161 -16.04 -6.81 -4.12
CA LEU A 161 -15.84 -5.53 -4.82
C LEU A 161 -16.19 -5.62 -6.31
N GLY A 162 -16.56 -6.80 -6.82
CA GLY A 162 -16.81 -7.02 -8.24
C GLY A 162 -15.56 -6.80 -9.12
N LEU A 163 -14.37 -6.89 -8.53
CA LEU A 163 -13.09 -6.74 -9.22
C LEU A 163 -12.60 -8.11 -9.68
N VAL A 164 -12.53 -8.30 -10.98
CA VAL A 164 -11.88 -9.47 -11.59
C VAL A 164 -10.37 -9.27 -11.47
N ILE A 165 -9.69 -10.12 -10.72
CA ILE A 165 -8.24 -10.22 -10.77
C ILE A 165 -7.89 -10.82 -12.13
N LEU A 166 -7.47 -9.99 -13.07
CA LEU A 166 -6.92 -10.47 -14.32
C LEU A 166 -5.55 -11.10 -14.04
N LYS A 167 -5.44 -12.38 -14.31
CA LYS A 167 -4.20 -13.16 -14.20
C LYS A 167 -3.17 -12.71 -15.22
#